data_99b75de9a5f6943fa9a1a42fff21f3a2
#
_entry.id   99b75de9a5f6943fa9a1a42fff21f3a2
#
_cell.length_a   1.000
_cell.length_b   1.000
_cell.length_c   1.000
_cell.angle_alpha   90.00
_cell.angle_beta   90.00
_cell.angle_gamma   90.00
#
_symmetry.space_group_name_H-M   'P 1'
#
loop_
_entity.id
_entity.type
_entity.pdbx_description
1 polymer ?
#
loop_
_entity_poly.entity_id
_entity_poly.type
_entity_poly.pdbx_seq_one_letter_code
_entity_poly.pdbx_strand_id
1 'polypeptide(L)'
;FLLPGGTIHASGRNQVVLEIGSYTIGSYTFKLYDYLRKDLDGNPRPIHSIHGKNVLAADRRRSVIDGVLRPKPRTVREGEGWKEEIVGEHDLIYFSLRRFSFDREISDDTQGTRFHVLVLVQGEEILVCSRKDPAKSYHAKYMDMVVVPASMGEYTIINLGKTPCKATKTMLK
;
A
#
# COMPACT_ATOMS: atom_id res chain seq x y z
N PHE A 1 3.96 2.77 7.72
CA PHE A 1 5.39 2.72 8.05
C PHE A 1 6.21 2.49 6.79
N LEU A 2 7.35 3.16 6.68
CA LEU A 2 8.40 2.80 5.75
C LEU A 2 9.32 1.76 6.41
N LEU A 3 9.69 0.74 5.64
CA LEU A 3 10.56 -0.33 6.11
C LEU A 3 11.76 -0.48 5.16
N PRO A 4 12.75 0.45 5.21
CA PRO A 4 13.97 0.29 4.43
C PRO A 4 14.72 -0.97 4.85
N GLY A 5 15.47 -1.57 3.92
CA GLY A 5 16.28 -2.77 4.20
C GLY A 5 17.12 -2.61 5.49
N GLY A 6 17.27 -3.67 6.27
CA GLY A 6 17.93 -3.67 7.57
C GLY A 6 17.06 -3.22 8.76
N THR A 7 15.79 -2.88 8.55
CA THR A 7 14.86 -2.55 9.63
C THR A 7 14.25 -3.82 10.22
N ILE A 8 14.45 -4.07 11.52
CA ILE A 8 13.76 -5.15 12.23
C ILE A 8 12.30 -4.78 12.35
N HIS A 9 11.43 -5.69 11.92
CA HIS A 9 9.99 -5.50 12.03
C HIS A 9 9.26 -6.85 12.12
N ALA A 10 8.06 -6.82 12.65
CA ALA A 10 7.16 -7.97 12.67
C ALA A 10 5.71 -7.48 12.71
N SER A 11 4.81 -8.26 12.13
CA SER A 11 3.37 -8.04 12.27
C SER A 11 2.91 -8.44 13.68
N GLY A 12 2.06 -7.64 14.30
CA GLY A 12 1.41 -7.96 15.57
C GLY A 12 0.23 -8.92 15.40
N ARG A 13 -0.41 -9.25 16.51
CA ARG A 13 -1.65 -10.05 16.50
C ARG A 13 -2.84 -9.22 16.00
N ASN A 14 -3.80 -9.86 15.37
CA ASN A 14 -5.06 -9.26 14.92
C ASN A 14 -4.89 -8.03 14.02
N GLN A 15 -3.88 -8.06 13.15
CA GLN A 15 -3.61 -6.99 12.19
C GLN A 15 -3.80 -7.50 10.77
N VAL A 16 -4.42 -6.66 9.94
CA VAL A 16 -4.39 -6.78 8.49
C VAL A 16 -3.36 -5.79 7.98
N VAL A 17 -2.39 -6.26 7.22
CA VAL A 17 -1.29 -5.45 6.70
C VAL A 17 -1.38 -5.43 5.18
N LEU A 18 -1.45 -4.24 4.60
CA LEU A 18 -1.21 -4.02 3.18
C LEU A 18 0.26 -3.65 3.02
N GLU A 19 1.03 -4.55 2.43
CA GLU A 19 2.44 -4.34 2.12
C GLU A 19 2.59 -3.95 0.66
N ILE A 20 3.27 -2.82 0.42
CA ILE A 20 3.64 -2.36 -0.92
C ILE A 20 5.16 -2.24 -0.92
N GLY A 21 5.80 -3.09 -1.67
CA GLY A 21 7.24 -3.21 -1.69
C GLY A 21 7.83 -3.14 -3.10
N SER A 22 9.11 -2.83 -3.15
CA SER A 22 9.94 -3.01 -4.33
C SER A 22 10.81 -4.24 -4.15
N TYR A 23 10.71 -5.16 -5.08
CA TYR A 23 11.58 -6.32 -5.13
C TYR A 23 12.61 -6.12 -6.24
N THR A 24 13.87 -6.31 -5.90
CA THR A 24 14.96 -6.40 -6.88
C THR A 24 15.43 -7.85 -6.96
N ILE A 25 16.06 -8.21 -8.08
CA ILE A 25 16.73 -9.51 -8.21
C ILE A 25 17.76 -9.62 -7.07
N GLY A 26 17.67 -10.69 -6.28
CA GLY A 26 18.53 -10.87 -5.10
C GLY A 26 18.00 -10.28 -3.79
N SER A 27 16.80 -9.68 -3.78
CA SER A 27 16.14 -9.33 -2.52
C SER A 27 15.96 -10.56 -1.64
N TYR A 28 16.36 -10.44 -0.38
CA TYR A 28 16.28 -11.54 0.56
C TYR A 28 15.76 -11.06 1.93
N THR A 29 14.82 -11.79 2.49
CA THR A 29 14.31 -11.54 3.84
C THR A 29 15.03 -12.45 4.83
N PHE A 30 15.83 -11.87 5.71
CA PHE A 30 16.45 -12.60 6.80
C PHE A 30 15.49 -12.71 7.99
N LYS A 31 15.25 -13.94 8.46
CA LYS A 31 14.38 -14.21 9.57
C LYS A 31 15.19 -14.35 10.85
N LEU A 32 14.90 -13.48 11.82
CA LEU A 32 15.47 -13.54 13.17
C LEU A 32 14.56 -14.36 14.10
N TYR A 33 13.28 -14.42 13.80
CA TYR A 33 12.26 -15.22 14.46
C TYR A 33 11.13 -15.51 13.48
N ASP A 34 10.61 -16.73 13.43
CA ASP A 34 9.57 -17.15 12.50
C ASP A 34 8.41 -17.92 13.18
N TYR A 35 8.10 -17.59 14.42
CA TYR A 35 6.97 -18.16 15.17
C TYR A 35 6.98 -19.70 15.22
N LEU A 36 8.14 -20.32 15.16
CA LEU A 36 8.31 -21.77 15.10
C LEU A 36 7.57 -22.45 13.95
N ARG A 37 7.31 -21.70 12.87
CA ARG A 37 6.68 -22.26 11.68
C ARG A 37 7.55 -23.35 11.06
N LYS A 38 6.86 -24.36 10.54
CA LYS A 38 7.50 -25.49 9.87
C LYS A 38 7.50 -25.31 8.37
N ASP A 39 8.46 -25.93 7.69
CA ASP A 39 8.48 -26.11 6.24
C ASP A 39 7.53 -27.22 5.80
N LEU A 40 7.53 -27.56 4.51
CA LEU A 40 6.67 -28.60 3.93
C LEU A 40 7.02 -30.01 4.45
N ASP A 41 8.27 -30.23 4.88
CA ASP A 41 8.77 -31.49 5.42
C ASP A 41 8.56 -31.62 6.94
N GLY A 42 7.93 -30.61 7.54
CA GLY A 42 7.65 -30.58 8.97
C GLY A 42 8.81 -30.13 9.86
N ASN A 43 9.93 -29.69 9.28
CA ASN A 43 11.08 -29.19 10.02
C ASN A 43 10.92 -27.71 10.36
N PRO A 44 11.51 -27.21 11.46
CA PRO A 44 11.55 -25.78 11.75
C PRO A 44 12.21 -25.01 10.59
N ARG A 45 11.58 -23.92 10.16
CA ARG A 45 12.15 -23.05 9.13
C ARG A 45 13.44 -22.41 9.61
N PRO A 46 14.45 -22.22 8.72
CA PRO A 46 15.75 -21.72 9.13
C PRO A 46 15.67 -20.28 9.64
N ILE A 47 16.44 -19.98 10.67
CA ILE A 47 16.66 -18.65 11.22
C ILE A 47 18.02 -18.17 10.74
N HIS A 48 18.09 -16.90 10.30
CA HIS A 48 19.24 -16.31 9.64
C HIS A 48 19.97 -15.32 10.56
N SER A 49 20.26 -15.73 11.80
CA SER A 49 20.78 -14.82 12.83
C SER A 49 22.11 -14.12 12.43
N ILE A 50 23.04 -14.83 11.81
CA ILE A 50 24.34 -14.28 11.38
C ILE A 50 24.13 -13.26 10.26
N HIS A 51 23.44 -13.64 9.19
CA HIS A 51 23.17 -12.75 8.05
C HIS A 51 22.31 -11.56 8.44
N GLY A 52 21.25 -11.80 9.22
CA GLY A 52 20.36 -10.74 9.71
C GLY A 52 21.11 -9.74 10.58
N LYS A 53 22.03 -10.18 11.43
CA LYS A 53 22.87 -9.31 12.25
C LYS A 53 23.81 -8.43 11.40
N ASN A 54 24.36 -8.98 10.31
CA ASN A 54 25.28 -8.26 9.43
C ASN A 54 24.60 -7.15 8.61
N VAL A 55 23.30 -7.26 8.33
CA VAL A 55 22.54 -6.26 7.56
C VAL A 55 21.68 -5.35 8.44
N LEU A 56 21.72 -5.55 9.75
CA LEU A 56 20.94 -4.78 10.69
C LEU A 56 21.37 -3.31 10.73
N ALA A 57 20.42 -2.41 10.52
CA ALA A 57 20.61 -0.97 10.75
C ALA A 57 20.34 -0.65 12.23
N ALA A 58 21.37 -0.77 13.06
CA ALA A 58 21.27 -0.63 14.53
C ALA A 58 20.96 0.79 15.01
N ASP A 59 21.12 1.79 14.15
CA ASP A 59 20.77 3.19 14.37
C ASP A 59 19.28 3.48 14.32
N ARG A 60 18.48 2.57 13.79
CA ARG A 60 17.01 2.71 13.66
C ARG A 60 16.29 2.48 14.98
N ARG A 61 16.55 3.38 15.92
CA ARG A 61 15.89 3.43 17.22
C ARG A 61 14.50 4.05 17.10
N ARG A 62 13.73 4.01 18.16
CA ARG A 62 12.37 4.52 18.22
C ARG A 62 12.23 5.98 17.72
N SER A 63 13.16 6.84 18.03
CA SER A 63 13.15 8.23 17.58
C SER A 63 13.23 8.35 16.05
N VAL A 64 14.02 7.50 15.39
CA VAL A 64 14.10 7.45 13.92
C VAL A 64 12.80 6.89 13.34
N ILE A 65 12.23 5.85 13.94
CA ILE A 65 10.98 5.26 13.50
C ILE A 65 9.85 6.29 13.57
N ASP A 66 9.66 6.93 14.71
CA ASP A 66 8.57 7.89 14.91
C ASP A 66 8.77 9.19 14.11
N GLY A 67 10.01 9.61 13.85
CA GLY A 67 10.34 10.84 13.12
C GLY A 67 10.38 10.68 11.60
N VAL A 68 10.92 9.55 11.11
CA VAL A 68 11.22 9.37 9.67
C VAL A 68 10.44 8.22 9.05
N LEU A 69 10.36 7.08 9.72
CA LEU A 69 9.78 5.86 9.14
C LEU A 69 8.26 5.76 9.34
N ARG A 70 7.67 6.70 10.08
CA ARG A 70 6.23 6.82 10.28
C ARG A 70 5.72 8.12 9.66
N PRO A 71 5.51 8.16 8.33
CA PRO A 71 5.05 9.37 7.67
C PRO A 71 3.69 9.80 8.24
N LYS A 72 3.53 11.11 8.43
CA LYS A 72 2.23 11.68 8.76
C LYS A 72 1.44 11.89 7.47
N PRO A 73 0.17 11.53 7.42
CA PRO A 73 -0.68 11.82 6.27
C PRO A 73 -0.66 13.32 5.94
N ARG A 74 -0.56 13.66 4.66
CA ARG A 74 -0.59 15.03 4.15
C ARG A 74 -1.68 15.13 3.08
N THR A 75 -2.67 15.99 3.31
CA THR A 75 -3.74 16.26 2.33
C THR A 75 -3.16 16.85 1.05
N VAL A 76 -3.55 16.31 -0.09
CA VAL A 76 -3.18 16.76 -1.44
C VAL A 76 -4.30 17.60 -2.02
N ARG A 77 -5.52 17.08 -1.94
CA ARG A 77 -6.74 17.74 -2.39
C ARG A 77 -7.93 17.21 -1.59
N GLU A 78 -8.94 18.03 -1.46
CA GLU A 78 -10.17 17.70 -0.75
C GLU A 78 -11.36 18.45 -1.32
N GLY A 79 -12.57 17.97 -1.04
CA GLY A 79 -13.83 18.58 -1.37
C GLY A 79 -14.93 18.05 -0.46
N GLU A 80 -16.17 18.42 -0.74
CA GLU A 80 -17.31 17.97 0.05
C GLU A 80 -17.44 16.44 -0.01
N GLY A 81 -17.33 15.78 1.14
CA GLY A 81 -17.45 14.32 1.27
C GLY A 81 -16.29 13.51 0.71
N TRP A 82 -15.14 14.12 0.35
CA TRP A 82 -13.98 13.36 -0.10
C TRP A 82 -12.65 14.07 0.16
N LYS A 83 -11.57 13.30 0.28
CA LYS A 83 -10.20 13.80 0.33
C LYS A 83 -9.18 12.80 -0.20
N GLU A 84 -8.06 13.31 -0.68
CA GLU A 84 -6.86 12.55 -1.05
C GLU A 84 -5.70 12.97 -0.16
N GLU A 85 -5.03 12.00 0.43
CA GLU A 85 -3.86 12.20 1.29
C GLU A 85 -2.67 11.37 0.77
N ILE A 86 -1.45 11.92 0.85
CA ILE A 86 -0.23 11.12 0.76
C ILE A 86 -0.01 10.47 2.12
N VAL A 87 0.08 9.14 2.13
CA VAL A 87 0.29 8.35 3.35
C VAL A 87 1.61 7.59 3.35
N GLY A 88 2.28 7.51 2.19
CA GLY A 88 3.60 6.89 2.06
C GLY A 88 4.36 7.50 0.88
N GLU A 89 5.36 8.33 1.19
CA GLU A 89 6.27 8.90 0.21
C GLU A 89 7.62 9.16 0.89
N HIS A 90 8.71 8.76 0.24
CA HIS A 90 10.07 8.95 0.74
C HIS A 90 11.07 8.85 -0.39
N ASP A 91 12.22 9.51 -0.28
CA ASP A 91 13.25 9.53 -1.34
C ASP A 91 13.84 8.15 -1.64
N LEU A 92 13.82 7.25 -0.65
CA LEU A 92 14.29 5.87 -0.81
C LEU A 92 13.34 4.97 -1.60
N ILE A 93 12.12 5.43 -1.92
CA ILE A 93 11.13 4.67 -2.69
C ILE A 93 10.74 5.43 -3.96
N TYR A 94 10.54 4.71 -5.06
CA TYR A 94 10.20 5.30 -6.35
C TYR A 94 8.69 5.32 -6.65
N PHE A 95 7.88 4.94 -5.69
CA PHE A 95 6.42 5.04 -5.76
C PHE A 95 5.87 5.95 -4.66
N SER A 96 4.67 6.44 -4.87
CA SER A 96 3.89 7.18 -3.89
C SER A 96 2.67 6.37 -3.50
N LEU A 97 2.38 6.31 -2.21
CA LEU A 97 1.16 5.70 -1.67
C LEU A 97 0.23 6.82 -1.22
N ARG A 98 -0.95 6.86 -1.82
CA ARG A 98 -2.00 7.79 -1.46
C ARG A 98 -3.21 7.06 -0.88
N ARG A 99 -4.03 7.80 -0.17
CA ARG A 99 -5.30 7.33 0.37
C ARG A 99 -6.42 8.24 -0.07
N PHE A 100 -7.42 7.68 -0.71
CA PHE A 100 -8.71 8.29 -0.93
C PHE A 100 -9.64 7.96 0.22
N SER A 101 -10.34 8.97 0.73
CA SER A 101 -11.47 8.81 1.66
C SER A 101 -12.66 9.52 1.03
N PHE A 102 -13.78 8.84 0.86
CA PHE A 102 -14.94 9.44 0.17
C PHE A 102 -16.26 8.77 0.60
N ASP A 103 -17.31 9.58 0.62
CA ASP A 103 -18.67 9.14 0.96
C ASP A 103 -19.39 8.60 -0.27
N ARG A 104 -19.33 9.33 -1.40
CA ARG A 104 -20.03 8.99 -2.63
C ARG A 104 -19.06 8.62 -3.74
N GLU A 105 -18.20 9.51 -4.13
CA GLU A 105 -17.28 9.30 -5.24
C GLU A 105 -16.03 10.18 -5.13
N ILE A 106 -14.99 9.79 -5.84
CA ILE A 106 -13.79 10.58 -6.07
C ILE A 106 -13.29 10.34 -7.49
N SER A 107 -12.89 11.42 -8.18
CA SER A 107 -12.30 11.32 -9.51
C SER A 107 -10.79 11.44 -9.46
N ASP A 108 -10.12 10.75 -10.40
CA ASP A 108 -8.68 10.81 -10.58
C ASP A 108 -8.29 10.64 -12.07
N ASP A 109 -7.01 10.83 -12.38
CA ASP A 109 -6.51 10.77 -13.74
C ASP A 109 -5.12 10.13 -13.79
N THR A 110 -4.94 9.13 -14.63
CA THR A 110 -3.64 8.50 -14.91
C THR A 110 -2.75 9.37 -15.79
N GLN A 111 -3.28 10.45 -16.35
CA GLN A 111 -2.62 11.39 -17.26
C GLN A 111 -2.01 10.70 -18.51
N GLY A 112 -2.43 9.48 -18.81
CA GLY A 112 -1.88 8.68 -19.91
C GLY A 112 -0.44 8.20 -19.70
N THR A 113 0.16 8.48 -18.54
CA THR A 113 1.60 8.22 -18.29
C THR A 113 1.88 7.20 -17.22
N ARG A 114 0.99 7.03 -16.25
CA ARG A 114 1.19 6.17 -15.08
C ARG A 114 0.00 5.28 -14.85
N PHE A 115 0.22 4.02 -14.61
CA PHE A 115 -0.83 3.15 -14.08
C PHE A 115 -1.02 3.41 -12.58
N HIS A 116 -2.23 3.19 -12.09
CA HIS A 116 -2.53 3.22 -10.66
C HIS A 116 -2.91 1.83 -10.17
N VAL A 117 -2.47 1.46 -8.97
CA VAL A 117 -2.95 0.26 -8.28
C VAL A 117 -3.83 0.71 -7.14
N LEU A 118 -5.10 0.33 -7.18
CA LEU A 118 -6.10 0.65 -6.18
C LEU A 118 -6.39 -0.57 -5.31
N VAL A 119 -6.55 -0.35 -4.00
CA VAL A 119 -7.03 -1.39 -3.08
C VAL A 119 -8.12 -0.77 -2.19
N LEU A 120 -9.30 -1.37 -2.14
CA LEU A 120 -10.35 -0.95 -1.22
C LEU A 120 -10.03 -1.46 0.19
N VAL A 121 -9.65 -0.57 1.09
CA VAL A 121 -9.21 -0.91 2.45
C VAL A 121 -10.25 -0.62 3.53
N GLN A 122 -11.34 0.07 3.17
CA GLN A 122 -12.53 0.29 4.01
C GLN A 122 -13.73 0.54 3.10
N GLY A 123 -14.89 0.03 3.48
CA GLY A 123 -16.12 0.06 2.69
C GLY A 123 -16.49 -1.34 2.20
N GLU A 124 -17.56 -1.45 1.45
CA GLU A 124 -18.12 -2.72 1.00
C GLU A 124 -17.72 -3.02 -0.45
N GLU A 125 -18.08 -2.11 -1.36
CA GLU A 125 -17.90 -2.26 -2.80
C GLU A 125 -17.74 -0.88 -3.46
N ILE A 126 -16.91 -0.82 -4.48
CA ILE A 126 -16.69 0.36 -5.34
C ILE A 126 -16.81 -0.02 -6.81
N LEU A 127 -17.21 0.94 -7.63
CA LEU A 127 -17.11 0.87 -9.09
C LEU A 127 -16.00 1.81 -9.54
N VAL A 128 -15.00 1.27 -10.22
CA VAL A 128 -13.97 2.06 -10.93
C VAL A 128 -14.40 2.19 -12.37
N CYS A 129 -14.65 3.39 -12.84
CA CYS A 129 -15.30 3.66 -14.14
C CYS A 129 -14.52 4.69 -14.94
N SER A 130 -14.23 4.40 -16.21
CA SER A 130 -13.64 5.37 -17.14
C SER A 130 -14.64 6.49 -17.45
N ARG A 131 -14.17 7.75 -17.42
CA ARG A 131 -15.01 8.91 -17.81
C ARG A 131 -15.19 9.02 -19.32
N LYS A 132 -14.24 8.50 -20.10
CA LYS A 132 -14.32 8.50 -21.57
C LYS A 132 -15.19 7.38 -22.12
N ASP A 133 -15.20 6.22 -21.46
CA ASP A 133 -15.91 5.03 -21.91
C ASP A 133 -16.49 4.29 -20.70
N PRO A 134 -17.73 4.61 -20.28
CA PRO A 134 -18.34 3.98 -19.11
C PRO A 134 -18.48 2.46 -19.19
N ALA A 135 -18.44 1.87 -20.39
CA ALA A 135 -18.41 0.42 -20.53
C ALA A 135 -17.12 -0.20 -19.95
N LYS A 136 -16.06 0.59 -19.83
CA LYS A 136 -14.81 0.21 -19.15
C LYS A 136 -14.95 0.52 -17.67
N SER A 137 -15.60 -0.37 -16.96
CA SER A 137 -15.80 -0.29 -15.52
C SER A 137 -15.51 -1.63 -14.86
N TYR A 138 -15.15 -1.58 -13.58
CA TYR A 138 -14.85 -2.76 -12.78
C TYR A 138 -15.36 -2.59 -11.36
N HIS A 139 -16.09 -3.60 -10.88
CA HIS A 139 -16.55 -3.70 -9.49
C HIS A 139 -15.44 -4.30 -8.63
N ALA A 140 -15.10 -3.62 -7.55
CA ALA A 140 -14.12 -4.09 -6.58
C ALA A 140 -14.72 -4.10 -5.17
N LYS A 141 -14.55 -5.21 -4.47
CA LYS A 141 -14.98 -5.39 -3.08
C LYS A 141 -13.85 -5.10 -2.12
N TYR A 142 -14.16 -5.11 -0.83
CA TYR A 142 -13.18 -4.97 0.23
C TYR A 142 -11.98 -5.91 0.03
N MET A 143 -10.78 -5.35 0.06
CA MET A 143 -9.47 -5.99 -0.19
C MET A 143 -9.18 -6.41 -1.64
N ASP A 144 -10.08 -6.16 -2.59
CA ASP A 144 -9.75 -6.35 -4.00
C ASP A 144 -8.71 -5.34 -4.45
N MET A 145 -7.82 -5.80 -5.33
CA MET A 145 -6.79 -5.00 -5.98
C MET A 145 -7.14 -4.78 -7.44
N VAL A 146 -7.18 -3.53 -7.86
CA VAL A 146 -7.51 -3.13 -9.23
C VAL A 146 -6.33 -2.38 -9.85
N VAL A 147 -5.91 -2.80 -11.03
CA VAL A 147 -4.94 -2.05 -11.82
C VAL A 147 -5.69 -1.15 -12.81
N VAL A 148 -5.53 0.16 -12.67
CA VAL A 148 -6.03 1.16 -13.62
C VAL A 148 -4.89 1.46 -14.58
N PRO A 149 -4.97 1.04 -15.87
CA PRO A 149 -3.88 1.24 -16.82
C PRO A 149 -3.68 2.72 -17.16
N ALA A 150 -2.47 3.09 -17.56
CA ALA A 150 -2.16 4.47 -17.96
C ALA A 150 -3.11 5.00 -19.05
N SER A 151 -3.50 4.15 -20.00
CA SER A 151 -4.42 4.50 -21.09
C SER A 151 -5.86 4.81 -20.65
N MET A 152 -6.21 4.55 -19.38
CA MET A 152 -7.55 4.88 -18.85
C MET A 152 -7.82 6.39 -18.88
N GLY A 153 -6.82 7.23 -18.58
CA GLY A 153 -6.99 8.67 -18.40
C GLY A 153 -7.84 8.98 -17.18
N GLU A 154 -8.81 9.87 -17.35
CA GLU A 154 -9.75 10.23 -16.28
C GLU A 154 -10.67 9.07 -15.94
N TYR A 155 -10.83 8.82 -14.64
CA TYR A 155 -11.74 7.82 -14.10
C TYR A 155 -12.37 8.29 -12.79
N THR A 156 -13.47 7.68 -12.42
CA THR A 156 -14.18 7.91 -11.16
C THR A 156 -14.26 6.63 -10.36
N ILE A 157 -14.08 6.71 -9.06
CA ILE A 157 -14.30 5.65 -8.10
C ILE A 157 -15.60 5.98 -7.36
N ILE A 158 -16.61 5.15 -7.53
CA ILE A 158 -17.96 5.35 -6.97
C ILE A 158 -18.17 4.36 -5.82
N ASN A 159 -18.62 4.84 -4.69
CA ASN A 159 -19.04 4.01 -3.57
C ASN A 159 -20.42 3.38 -3.87
N LEU A 160 -20.49 2.08 -3.92
CA LEU A 160 -21.73 1.32 -4.09
C LEU A 160 -22.28 0.79 -2.76
N GLY A 161 -21.53 0.92 -1.68
CA GLY A 161 -21.94 0.52 -0.34
C GLY A 161 -22.68 1.61 0.42
N LYS A 162 -22.98 1.32 1.69
CA LYS A 162 -23.73 2.22 2.60
C LYS A 162 -22.81 3.02 3.52
N THR A 163 -21.56 2.61 3.64
CA THR A 163 -20.58 3.22 4.55
C THR A 163 -19.50 3.97 3.78
N PRO A 164 -18.89 5.02 4.35
CA PRO A 164 -17.78 5.71 3.72
C PRO A 164 -16.64 4.77 3.33
N CYS A 165 -16.05 5.01 2.16
CA CYS A 165 -14.97 4.22 1.60
C CYS A 165 -13.60 4.82 1.88
N LYS A 166 -12.61 3.93 2.03
CA LYS A 166 -11.20 4.27 1.86
C LYS A 166 -10.57 3.34 0.84
N ALA A 167 -9.93 3.92 -0.15
CA ALA A 167 -9.11 3.18 -1.10
C ALA A 167 -7.67 3.70 -1.06
N THR A 168 -6.70 2.81 -1.14
CA THR A 168 -5.31 3.21 -1.38
C THR A 168 -5.03 3.28 -2.87
N LYS A 169 -4.21 4.23 -3.27
CA LYS A 169 -3.66 4.36 -4.62
C LYS A 169 -2.14 4.30 -4.55
N THR A 170 -1.56 3.34 -5.22
CA THR A 170 -0.11 3.28 -5.46
C THR A 170 0.18 3.66 -6.90
N MET A 171 1.15 4.53 -7.11
CA MET A 171 1.60 4.95 -8.43
C MET A 171 3.11 5.23 -8.42
N LEU A 172 3.77 5.14 -9.56
CA LEU A 172 5.16 5.61 -9.72
C LEU A 172 5.23 7.14 -9.52
N LYS A 173 6.35 7.62 -9.01
CA LYS A 173 6.64 9.06 -8.90
C LYS A 173 6.92 9.71 -10.25
#